data_4fa728cd8c9e66bf3779e604f8a8bd48
#
_entry.id   4fa728cd8c9e66bf3779e604f8a8bd48
#
_cell.length_a   1.000
_cell.length_b   1.000
_cell.length_c   1.000
_cell.angle_alpha   90.00
_cell.angle_beta   90.00
_cell.angle_gamma   90.00
#
_symmetry.space_group_name_H-M   'P 1'
#
loop_
_entity.id
_entity.type
_entity.pdbx_description
1 polymer ?
#
loop_
_entity_poly.entity_id
_entity_poly.type
_entity_poly.pdbx_seq_one_letter_code
_entity_poly.pdbx_strand_id
1 'polypeptide(L)' 'MSLENEPDEVKLAVDLIQLLEENRLSADTVLAALDIVRRDYENKRAAEQGS' A
#
# COMPACT_ATOMS: atom_id res chain seq x y z
N MET A 1 13.25 14.25 -10.35
CA MET A 1 12.88 14.44 -8.95
C MET A 1 13.29 13.20 -8.17
N SER A 2 14.00 13.39 -7.07
CA SER A 2 14.48 12.27 -6.26
C SER A 2 13.38 11.79 -5.32
N LEU A 3 13.13 10.47 -5.31
CA LEU A 3 12.18 9.86 -4.38
C LEU A 3 12.67 9.93 -2.93
N GLU A 4 13.95 10.21 -2.71
CA GLU A 4 14.52 10.30 -1.37
C GLU A 4 13.90 11.42 -0.53
N ASN A 5 13.37 12.45 -1.20
CA ASN A 5 12.77 13.60 -0.53
C ASN A 5 11.24 13.46 -0.35
N GLU A 6 10.67 12.37 -0.83
CA GLU A 6 9.23 12.16 -0.72
C GLU A 6 8.88 11.50 0.62
N PRO A 7 7.67 11.71 1.13
CA PRO A 7 7.20 10.99 2.32
C PRO A 7 7.27 9.48 2.14
N ASP A 8 7.39 8.76 3.24
CA ASP A 8 7.49 7.30 3.22
C ASP A 8 6.31 6.64 2.51
N GLU A 9 5.11 7.15 2.70
CA GLU A 9 3.91 6.58 2.06
C GLU A 9 3.96 6.72 0.54
N VAL A 10 4.56 7.79 0.03
CA VAL A 10 4.70 7.99 -1.41
C VAL A 10 5.74 7.01 -1.97
N LYS A 11 6.86 6.87 -1.28
CA LYS A 11 7.90 5.91 -1.69
C LYS A 11 7.37 4.49 -1.72
N LEU A 12 6.64 4.12 -0.68
CA LEU A 12 6.05 2.79 -0.59
C LEU A 12 5.00 2.56 -1.68
N ALA A 13 4.18 3.58 -1.94
CA ALA A 13 3.16 3.48 -2.98
C ALA A 13 3.78 3.26 -4.36
N VAL A 14 4.85 3.97 -4.67
CA VAL A 14 5.54 3.82 -5.95
C VAL A 14 6.10 2.40 -6.08
N ASP A 15 6.75 1.90 -5.04
CA ASP A 15 7.30 0.54 -5.05
C ASP A 15 6.20 -0.50 -5.21
N LEU A 16 5.08 -0.30 -4.52
CA LEU A 16 3.94 -1.21 -4.60
C LEU A 16 3.31 -1.20 -5.98
N ILE A 17 3.16 -0.04 -6.59
CA ILE A 17 2.62 0.07 -7.94
C ILE A 17 3.50 -0.72 -8.92
N GLN A 18 4.82 -0.56 -8.83
CA GLN A 18 5.74 -1.31 -9.67
C GLN A 18 5.58 -2.81 -9.51
N LEU A 19 5.52 -3.27 -8.27
CA LEU A 19 5.36 -4.69 -7.96
C LEU A 19 4.06 -5.24 -8.53
N LEU A 20 2.97 -4.50 -8.37
CA LEU A 20 1.66 -4.91 -8.86
C LEU A 20 1.62 -4.95 -10.39
N GLU A 21 2.26 -3.98 -11.05
CA GLU A 21 2.34 -3.96 -12.51
C GLU A 21 3.15 -5.13 -13.03
N GLU A 22 4.23 -5.52 -12.37
CA GLU A 22 5.03 -6.68 -12.73
C GLU A 22 4.23 -7.98 -12.67
N ASN A 23 3.27 -8.06 -11.76
CA ASN A 23 2.41 -9.23 -11.61
C ASN A 23 1.26 -9.28 -12.62
N ARG A 24 1.07 -8.24 -13.39
CA ARG A 24 0.08 -8.18 -14.49
C ARG A 24 -1.35 -8.52 -14.04
N LEU A 25 -1.72 -8.01 -12.90
CA LEU A 25 -3.05 -8.21 -12.36
C LEU A 25 -4.01 -7.16 -12.92
N SER A 26 -5.29 -7.51 -13.00
CA SER A 26 -6.29 -6.53 -13.40
C SER A 26 -6.45 -5.44 -12.34
N ALA A 27 -6.87 -4.26 -12.77
CA ALA A 27 -7.10 -3.16 -11.83
C ALA A 27 -8.15 -3.51 -10.78
N ASP A 28 -9.20 -4.22 -11.17
CA ASP A 28 -10.24 -4.64 -10.22
C ASP A 28 -9.69 -5.58 -9.14
N THR A 29 -8.84 -6.52 -9.54
CA THR A 29 -8.20 -7.44 -8.60
C THR A 29 -7.30 -6.69 -7.64
N VAL A 30 -6.51 -5.75 -8.16
CA VAL A 30 -5.61 -4.94 -7.34
C VAL A 30 -6.39 -4.10 -6.34
N LEU A 31 -7.45 -3.46 -6.79
CA LEU A 31 -8.27 -2.63 -5.89
C LEU A 31 -8.92 -3.46 -4.79
N ALA A 32 -9.42 -4.65 -5.12
CA ALA A 32 -9.98 -5.55 -4.12
C ALA A 32 -8.93 -6.00 -3.10
N ALA A 33 -7.73 -6.32 -3.58
CA ALA A 33 -6.63 -6.71 -2.71
C ALA A 33 -6.20 -5.57 -1.78
N LEU A 34 -6.13 -4.35 -2.32
CA LEU A 34 -5.75 -3.17 -1.54
C LEU A 34 -6.79 -2.89 -0.44
N ASP A 35 -8.06 -3.14 -0.71
CA ASP A 35 -9.10 -2.98 0.29
C ASP A 35 -8.89 -3.95 1.47
N ILE A 36 -8.50 -5.18 1.19
CA ILE A 36 -8.17 -6.16 2.23
C ILE A 36 -6.95 -5.71 3.03
N VAL A 37 -5.91 -5.26 2.34
CA VAL A 37 -4.69 -4.75 2.97
C VAL A 37 -5.00 -3.55 3.87
N ARG A 38 -5.85 -2.65 3.38
CA ARG A 38 -6.24 -1.48 4.14
C ARG A 38 -6.92 -1.87 5.46
N ARG A 39 -7.85 -2.80 5.41
CA ARG A 39 -8.56 -3.27 6.61
C ARG A 39 -7.61 -3.88 7.62
N ASP A 40 -6.65 -4.67 7.14
CA ASP A 40 -5.65 -5.28 8.00
C ASP A 40 -4.83 -4.23 8.72
N TYR A 41 -4.38 -3.21 7.99
CA TYR A 41 -3.58 -2.14 8.59
C TYR A 41 -4.40 -1.19 9.47
N GLU A 42 -5.67 -1.00 9.18
CA GLU A 42 -6.55 -0.26 10.07
C GLU A 42 -6.66 -0.96 11.43
N ASN A 43 -6.76 -2.30 11.42
CA ASN A 43 -6.78 -3.09 12.65
C ASN A 43 -5.46 -2.99 13.41
N LYS A 44 -4.33 -3.04 12.69
CA LYS A 44 -3.01 -2.90 13.30
C LYS A 44 -2.83 -1.51 13.92
N ARG A 45 -3.28 -0.48 13.22
CA ARG A 45 -3.21 0.89 13.75
C ARG A 45 -4.05 1.03 15.02
N ALA A 46 -5.23 0.46 15.03
CA ALA A 46 -6.08 0.48 16.22
C ALA A 46 -5.42 -0.24 17.39
N ALA A 47 -4.77 -1.38 17.14
CA ALA A 47 -4.06 -2.12 18.18
C ALA A 47 -2.88 -1.31 18.73
N GLU A 48 -2.14 -0.63 17.85
CA GLU A 48 -1.02 0.22 18.27
C GLU A 48 -1.47 1.38 19.14
N GLN A 49 -2.61 1.98 18.80
CA GLN A 49 -3.14 3.14 19.52
C GLN A 49 -3.92 2.75 20.76
N GLY A 50 -4.41 1.52 20.82
CA GLY A 50 -5.23 1.02 21.91
C GLY A 50 -4.47 0.45 23.08
N SER A 51 -3.18 0.31 22.93
CA SER A 51 -2.32 -0.29 23.97
C SER A 51 -1.69 0.73 24.89
#